data_64767fa07914f23959eaa99df2a9f31c
#
_entry.id   64767fa07914f23959eaa99df2a9f31c
#
_cell.length_a   1.000
_cell.length_b   1.000
_cell.length_c   1.000
_cell.angle_alpha   90.00
_cell.angle_beta   90.00
_cell.angle_gamma   90.00
#
_symmetry.space_group_name_H-M   'P 1'
#
loop_
_entity.id
_entity.type
_entity.pdbx_description
1 polymer ?
#
loop_
_entity_poly.entity_id
_entity_poly.type
_entity_poly.pdbx_seq_one_letter_code
_entity_poly.pdbx_strand_id
1 'polypeptide(L)'
;MFFTKLLMLFIIVPVTELYILIEAGKRIGTLNTISIIIFTGILGAYLVKHQGFMVLRKIQNDLNEGTIPEDSLVQGVIILTGGILLLTPGFATDIAGFIFLIPVSRKVVKKYLLKWLKGKIKEGNFYYREF
;
A
#
# COMPACT_ATOMS: atom_id res chain seq x y z
N MET A 1 11.77 7.87 -19.85
CA MET A 1 10.33 7.59 -19.92
C MET A 1 9.75 7.14 -18.59
N PHE A 2 10.37 6.16 -17.94
CA PHE A 2 9.92 5.73 -16.61
C PHE A 2 9.99 6.86 -15.59
N PHE A 3 11.09 7.61 -15.60
CA PHE A 3 11.27 8.75 -14.69
C PHE A 3 10.20 9.82 -14.92
N THR A 4 9.89 10.12 -16.18
CA THR A 4 8.86 11.11 -16.52
C THR A 4 7.49 10.68 -16.02
N LYS A 5 7.14 9.40 -16.21
CA LYS A 5 5.87 8.85 -15.73
C LYS A 5 5.78 8.90 -14.20
N LEU A 6 6.87 8.56 -13.52
CA LEU A 6 6.94 8.59 -12.07
C LEU A 6 6.81 10.02 -11.55
N LEU A 7 7.49 10.96 -12.19
CA LEU A 7 7.41 12.38 -11.83
C LEU A 7 6.00 12.92 -12.00
N MET A 8 5.34 12.60 -13.12
CA MET A 8 3.96 13.02 -13.36
C MET A 8 3.03 12.45 -12.29
N LEU A 9 3.20 11.20 -11.93
CA LEU A 9 2.41 10.56 -10.88
C LEU A 9 2.61 11.29 -9.53
N PHE A 10 3.85 11.62 -9.19
CA PHE A 10 4.16 12.33 -7.96
C PHE A 10 3.58 13.73 -7.90
N ILE A 11 3.31 14.34 -9.05
CA ILE A 11 2.70 15.66 -9.12
C ILE A 11 1.18 15.56 -9.17
N ILE A 12 0.66 14.68 -10.01
CA ILE A 12 -0.78 14.53 -10.25
C ILE A 12 -1.51 14.01 -9.02
N VAL A 13 -0.95 13.01 -8.34
CA VAL A 13 -1.61 12.40 -7.18
C VAL A 13 -1.79 13.40 -6.04
N PRO A 14 -0.75 14.10 -5.56
CA PRO A 14 -0.95 15.11 -4.51
C PRO A 14 -1.89 16.25 -4.92
N VAL A 15 -1.81 16.70 -6.17
CA VAL A 15 -2.69 17.76 -6.67
C VAL A 15 -4.15 17.30 -6.67
N THR A 16 -4.40 16.09 -7.14
CA THR A 16 -5.74 15.50 -7.15
C THR A 16 -6.27 15.33 -5.72
N GLU A 17 -5.43 14.85 -4.80
CA GLU A 17 -5.81 14.69 -3.40
C GLU A 17 -6.17 16.03 -2.76
N LEU A 18 -5.37 17.06 -3.03
CA LEU A 18 -5.62 18.40 -2.51
C LEU A 18 -6.95 18.93 -3.05
N TYR A 19 -7.21 18.73 -4.34
CA TYR A 19 -8.47 19.13 -4.96
C TYR A 19 -9.65 18.44 -4.27
N ILE A 20 -9.56 17.15 -4.05
CA ILE A 20 -10.62 16.35 -3.40
C ILE A 20 -10.84 16.86 -1.97
N LEU A 21 -9.77 17.15 -1.23
CA LEU A 21 -9.88 17.66 0.14
C LEU A 21 -10.55 19.02 0.19
N ILE A 22 -10.22 19.91 -0.75
CA ILE A 22 -10.82 21.24 -0.84
C ILE A 22 -12.32 21.10 -1.14
N GLU A 23 -12.68 20.26 -2.09
CA GLU A 23 -14.09 20.02 -2.45
C GLU A 23 -14.88 19.43 -1.29
N ALA A 24 -14.28 18.47 -0.59
CA ALA A 24 -14.92 17.87 0.59
C ALA A 24 -15.13 18.92 1.68
N GLY A 25 -14.14 19.78 1.91
CA GLY A 25 -14.25 20.85 2.88
C GLY A 25 -15.38 21.83 2.56
N LYS A 26 -15.59 22.09 1.27
CA LYS A 26 -16.71 22.95 0.83
C LYS A 26 -18.07 22.30 1.04
N ARG A 27 -18.16 20.98 0.87
CA ARG A 27 -19.44 20.25 0.93
C ARG A 27 -19.83 19.83 2.34
N ILE A 28 -18.90 19.29 3.11
CA ILE A 28 -19.19 18.76 4.44
C ILE A 28 -18.63 19.61 5.56
N GLY A 29 -17.86 20.64 5.23
CA GLY A 29 -17.25 21.54 6.20
C GLY A 29 -15.81 21.15 6.53
N THR A 30 -15.01 22.15 6.86
CA THR A 30 -13.60 21.97 7.16
C THR A 30 -13.37 21.08 8.37
N LEU A 31 -14.17 21.29 9.43
CA LEU A 31 -14.04 20.52 10.68
C LEU A 31 -14.35 19.04 10.45
N ASN A 32 -15.40 18.76 9.70
CA ASN A 32 -15.77 17.37 9.38
C ASN A 32 -14.71 16.70 8.54
N THR A 33 -14.13 17.41 7.57
CA THR A 33 -13.06 16.89 6.73
C THR A 33 -11.82 16.56 7.57
N ILE A 34 -11.43 17.46 8.45
CA ILE A 34 -10.27 17.23 9.35
C ILE A 34 -10.54 16.05 10.27
N SER A 35 -11.75 15.92 10.78
CA SER A 35 -12.14 14.80 11.65
C SER A 35 -12.00 13.47 10.93
N ILE A 36 -12.43 13.40 9.68
CA ILE A 36 -12.28 12.19 8.86
C ILE A 36 -10.82 11.84 8.65
N ILE A 37 -9.98 12.83 8.34
CA ILE A 37 -8.55 12.63 8.14
C ILE A 37 -7.89 12.07 9.41
N ILE A 38 -8.19 12.65 10.56
CA ILE A 38 -7.64 12.20 11.85
C ILE A 38 -8.12 10.79 12.15
N PHE A 39 -9.41 10.52 11.97
CA PHE A 39 -9.98 9.20 12.24
C PHE A 39 -9.35 8.12 11.37
N THR A 40 -9.23 8.38 10.06
CA THR A 40 -8.62 7.40 9.14
C THR A 40 -7.14 7.21 9.43
N GLY A 41 -6.44 8.26 9.85
CA GLY A 41 -5.04 8.15 10.26
C GLY A 41 -4.86 7.26 11.48
N ILE A 42 -5.69 7.44 12.50
CA ILE A 42 -5.65 6.62 13.71
C ILE A 42 -5.98 5.17 13.40
N LEU A 43 -7.06 4.95 12.63
CA LEU A 43 -7.48 3.61 12.23
C LEU A 43 -6.41 2.94 11.38
N GLY A 44 -5.81 3.69 10.47
CA GLY A 44 -4.73 3.18 9.63
C GLY A 44 -3.51 2.76 10.44
N ALA A 45 -3.10 3.59 11.40
CA ALA A 45 -1.98 3.27 12.28
C ALA A 45 -2.24 2.00 13.08
N TYR A 46 -3.45 1.85 13.59
CA TYR A 46 -3.86 0.64 14.31
C TYR A 46 -3.78 -0.60 13.40
N LEU A 47 -4.32 -0.49 12.18
CA LEU A 47 -4.29 -1.60 11.24
C LEU A 47 -2.86 -1.99 10.85
N VAL A 48 -2.00 -1.01 10.60
CA VAL A 48 -0.59 -1.27 10.29
C VAL A 48 0.08 -2.00 11.43
N LYS A 49 -0.14 -1.54 12.65
CA LYS A 49 0.45 -2.16 13.84
C LYS A 49 -0.02 -3.60 13.98
N HIS A 50 -1.34 -3.82 13.91
CA HIS A 50 -1.92 -5.14 14.09
C HIS A 50 -1.50 -6.12 12.99
N GLN A 51 -1.65 -5.70 11.73
CA GLN A 51 -1.30 -6.52 10.58
C GLN A 51 0.21 -6.75 10.48
N GLY A 52 0.99 -5.72 10.80
CA GLY A 52 2.45 -5.81 10.80
C GLY A 52 2.96 -6.84 11.80
N PHE A 53 2.40 -6.85 13.01
CA PHE A 53 2.79 -7.83 14.03
C PHE A 53 2.46 -9.26 13.61
N MET A 54 1.29 -9.46 13.00
CA MET A 54 0.89 -10.78 12.52
C MET A 54 1.85 -11.30 11.46
N VAL A 55 2.25 -10.42 10.53
CA VAL A 55 3.17 -10.81 9.46
C VAL A 55 4.57 -11.06 10.01
N LEU A 56 5.04 -10.25 10.96
CA LEU A 56 6.33 -10.44 11.59
C LEU A 56 6.41 -11.79 12.32
N ARG A 57 5.37 -12.16 13.05
CA ARG A 57 5.30 -13.46 13.71
C ARG A 57 5.39 -14.60 12.70
N LYS A 58 4.67 -14.46 11.59
CA LYS A 58 4.66 -15.45 10.54
C LYS A 58 6.05 -15.62 9.93
N ILE A 59 6.74 -14.50 9.69
CA ILE A 59 8.11 -14.51 9.18
C ILE A 59 9.04 -15.22 10.16
N GLN A 60 8.94 -14.89 11.44
CA GLN A 60 9.76 -15.53 12.48
C GLN A 60 9.51 -17.04 12.57
N ASN A 61 8.24 -17.45 12.52
CA ASN A 61 7.89 -18.87 12.56
C ASN A 61 8.42 -19.60 11.34
N ASP A 62 8.28 -19.03 10.16
CA ASP A 62 8.77 -19.63 8.92
C ASP A 62 10.29 -19.82 8.97
N LEU A 63 11.02 -18.81 9.45
CA LEU A 63 12.46 -18.86 9.57
C LEU A 63 12.90 -19.91 10.60
N ASN A 64 12.17 -20.03 11.71
CA ASN A 64 12.45 -21.04 12.74
C ASN A 64 12.25 -22.46 12.21
N GLU A 65 11.31 -22.65 11.29
CA GLU A 65 11.06 -23.92 10.66
C GLU A 65 11.97 -24.19 9.45
N GLY A 66 12.84 -23.26 9.13
CA GLY A 66 13.74 -23.35 8.00
C GLY A 66 13.09 -23.07 6.66
N THR A 67 11.89 -22.49 6.67
CA THR A 67 11.15 -22.16 5.46
C THR A 67 11.41 -20.72 5.07
N ILE A 68 11.48 -20.43 3.76
CA ILE A 68 11.61 -19.07 3.26
C ILE A 68 10.24 -18.42 3.28
N PRO A 69 10.07 -17.27 4.01
CA PRO A 69 8.75 -16.64 4.16
C PRO A 69 8.40 -15.72 2.99
N GLU A 70 8.38 -16.26 1.77
CA GLU A 70 8.10 -15.46 0.57
C GLU A 70 6.74 -14.79 0.61
N ASP A 71 5.71 -15.55 0.98
CA ASP A 71 4.35 -15.05 1.07
C ASP A 71 4.23 -13.95 2.12
N SER A 72 4.82 -14.15 3.29
CA SER A 72 4.78 -13.20 4.38
C SER A 72 5.56 -11.93 4.06
N LEU A 73 6.67 -12.06 3.33
CA LEU A 73 7.44 -10.89 2.88
C LEU A 73 6.65 -10.05 1.90
N VAL A 74 5.94 -10.68 0.96
CA VAL A 74 5.07 -9.96 0.02
C VAL A 74 3.96 -9.24 0.78
N GLN A 75 3.32 -9.91 1.73
CA GLN A 75 2.29 -9.27 2.55
C GLN A 75 2.83 -8.11 3.36
N GLY A 76 4.05 -8.25 3.89
CA GLY A 76 4.72 -7.17 4.62
C GLY A 76 4.94 -5.93 3.77
N VAL A 77 5.36 -6.11 2.52
CA VAL A 77 5.53 -4.99 1.59
C VAL A 77 4.20 -4.31 1.29
N ILE A 78 3.13 -5.09 1.09
CA ILE A 78 1.80 -4.54 0.83
C ILE A 78 1.31 -3.74 2.04
N ILE A 79 1.47 -4.26 3.25
CA ILE A 79 1.08 -3.59 4.48
C ILE A 79 1.85 -2.29 4.65
N LEU A 80 3.15 -2.31 4.42
CA LEU A 80 3.99 -1.12 4.53
C LEU A 80 3.57 -0.05 3.53
N THR A 81 3.31 -0.45 2.28
CA THR A 81 2.82 0.45 1.24
C THR A 81 1.48 1.07 1.63
N GLY A 82 0.55 0.24 2.12
CA GLY A 82 -0.74 0.72 2.59
C GLY A 82 -0.62 1.72 3.72
N GLY A 83 0.31 1.46 4.66
CA GLY A 83 0.58 2.38 5.76
C GLY A 83 1.11 3.72 5.29
N ILE A 84 2.01 3.71 4.33
CA ILE A 84 2.56 4.93 3.73
C ILE A 84 1.46 5.72 3.05
N LEU A 85 0.57 5.04 2.31
CA LEU A 85 -0.57 5.69 1.67
C LEU A 85 -1.50 6.35 2.68
N LEU A 86 -1.73 5.71 3.83
CA LEU A 86 -2.58 6.28 4.87
C LEU A 86 -1.93 7.44 5.61
N LEU A 87 -0.60 7.49 5.67
CA LEU A 87 0.11 8.63 6.25
C LEU A 87 -0.02 9.87 5.38
N THR A 88 -0.22 9.71 4.07
CA THR A 88 -0.48 10.81 3.17
C THR A 88 -1.96 11.16 3.25
N PRO A 89 -2.33 12.35 3.76
CA PRO A 89 -3.76 12.69 3.90
C PRO A 89 -4.42 12.86 2.54
N GLY A 90 -5.53 12.14 2.32
CA GLY A 90 -6.27 12.24 1.08
C GLY A 90 -7.28 11.10 0.99
N PHE A 91 -8.43 11.37 0.37
CA PHE A 91 -9.50 10.36 0.31
C PHE A 91 -9.12 9.19 -0.61
N ALA A 92 -8.53 9.48 -1.76
CA ALA A 92 -8.15 8.42 -2.69
C ALA A 92 -6.98 7.59 -2.14
N THR A 93 -5.99 8.22 -1.52
CA THR A 93 -4.87 7.51 -0.89
C THR A 93 -5.35 6.70 0.32
N ASP A 94 -6.33 7.21 1.08
CA ASP A 94 -6.90 6.47 2.20
C ASP A 94 -7.61 5.21 1.71
N ILE A 95 -8.42 5.32 0.66
CA ILE A 95 -9.10 4.16 0.09
C ILE A 95 -8.09 3.12 -0.37
N ALA A 96 -7.06 3.54 -1.10
CA ALA A 96 -6.01 2.64 -1.57
C ALA A 96 -5.28 1.98 -0.39
N GLY A 97 -4.96 2.76 0.66
CA GLY A 97 -4.30 2.26 1.84
C GLY A 97 -5.12 1.21 2.57
N PHE A 98 -6.42 1.45 2.73
CA PHE A 98 -7.30 0.47 3.38
C PHE A 98 -7.44 -0.81 2.56
N ILE A 99 -7.50 -0.70 1.23
CA ILE A 99 -7.52 -1.87 0.36
C ILE A 99 -6.28 -2.74 0.61
N PHE A 100 -5.12 -2.12 0.79
CA PHE A 100 -3.87 -2.85 1.03
C PHE A 100 -3.80 -3.45 2.44
N LEU A 101 -4.45 -2.82 3.43
CA LEU A 101 -4.38 -3.27 4.82
C LEU A 101 -5.44 -4.28 5.23
N ILE A 102 -6.63 -4.22 4.63
CA ILE A 102 -7.72 -5.16 4.97
C ILE A 102 -7.37 -6.54 4.39
N PRO A 103 -7.40 -7.60 5.22
CA PRO A 103 -6.94 -8.92 4.75
C PRO A 103 -7.66 -9.46 3.52
N VAL A 104 -8.97 -9.22 3.40
CA VAL A 104 -9.76 -9.73 2.27
C VAL A 104 -9.32 -9.08 0.96
N SER A 105 -9.24 -7.75 0.93
CA SER A 105 -8.81 -7.02 -0.26
C SER A 105 -7.32 -7.17 -0.51
N ARG A 106 -6.53 -7.33 0.56
CA ARG A 106 -5.09 -7.57 0.44
C ARG A 106 -4.79 -8.86 -0.33
N LYS A 107 -5.60 -9.89 -0.15
CA LYS A 107 -5.45 -11.13 -0.92
C LYS A 107 -5.56 -10.90 -2.41
N VAL A 108 -6.50 -10.05 -2.82
CA VAL A 108 -6.69 -9.69 -4.23
C VAL A 108 -5.49 -8.89 -4.74
N VAL A 109 -5.04 -7.91 -4.00
CA VAL A 109 -3.86 -7.11 -4.34
C VAL A 109 -2.63 -8.00 -4.47
N LYS A 110 -2.44 -8.91 -3.53
CA LYS A 110 -1.33 -9.86 -3.55
C LYS A 110 -1.37 -10.74 -4.79
N LYS A 111 -2.54 -11.22 -5.16
CA LYS A 111 -2.71 -12.04 -6.37
C LYS A 111 -2.26 -11.29 -7.61
N TYR A 112 -2.70 -10.06 -7.78
CA TYR A 112 -2.31 -9.23 -8.94
C TYR A 112 -0.84 -8.87 -8.88
N LEU A 113 -0.32 -8.55 -7.70
CA LEU A 113 1.10 -8.20 -7.54
C LEU A 113 2.00 -9.39 -7.89
N LEU A 114 1.66 -10.59 -7.41
CA LEU A 114 2.44 -11.80 -7.72
C LEU A 114 2.39 -12.11 -9.22
N LYS A 115 1.24 -11.94 -9.83
CA LYS A 115 1.09 -12.15 -11.28
C LYS A 115 1.97 -11.18 -12.05
N TRP A 116 1.98 -9.92 -11.63
CA TRP A 116 2.82 -8.90 -12.25
C TRP A 116 4.31 -9.20 -12.05
N LEU A 117 4.70 -9.57 -10.83
CA LEU A 117 6.09 -9.91 -10.53
C LEU A 117 6.56 -11.13 -11.30
N LYS A 118 5.72 -12.15 -11.43
CA LYS A 118 6.08 -13.34 -12.21
C LYS A 118 6.31 -12.99 -13.66
N GLY A 119 5.50 -12.10 -14.23
CA GLY A 119 5.71 -11.60 -15.58
C GLY A 119 7.03 -10.88 -15.72
N LYS A 120 7.35 -9.99 -14.76
CA LYS A 120 8.61 -9.23 -14.74
C LYS A 120 9.81 -10.14 -14.51
N ILE A 121 9.67 -11.13 -13.64
CA ILE A 121 10.75 -12.09 -13.38
C ILE A 121 11.04 -12.93 -14.61
N LYS A 122 10.02 -13.34 -15.35
CA LYS A 122 10.21 -14.06 -16.61
C LYS A 122 11.00 -13.23 -17.59
N GLU A 123 10.68 -11.95 -17.73
CA GLU A 123 11.43 -11.02 -18.58
C GLU A 123 12.84 -10.82 -18.04
N GLY A 124 12.98 -10.67 -16.72
CA GLY A 124 14.26 -10.52 -16.05
C GLY A 124 15.13 -11.76 -16.15
N ASN A 125 14.54 -12.94 -15.99
CA ASN A 125 15.26 -14.21 -16.13
C ASN A 125 15.84 -14.38 -17.51
N PHE A 126 15.16 -13.88 -18.51
CA PHE A 126 15.68 -13.90 -19.86
C PHE A 126 16.98 -13.14 -19.98
N TYR A 127 17.06 -11.98 -19.32
CA TYR A 127 18.30 -11.20 -19.28
C TYR A 127 19.37 -11.87 -18.44
N TYR A 128 19.03 -12.44 -17.30
CA TYR A 128 19.97 -13.10 -16.41
C TYR A 128 20.61 -14.32 -17.01
N ARG A 129 19.90 -15.02 -17.88
CA ARG A 129 20.44 -16.20 -18.54
C ARG A 129 21.54 -15.85 -19.55
N GLU A 130 21.57 -14.64 -20.01
CA GLU A 130 22.57 -14.18 -20.94
C GLU A 130 23.88 -13.82 -20.25
N PHE A 131 23.81 -13.65 -18.96
CA PHE A 131 24.99 -13.40 -18.14
C PHE A 131 25.54 -14.68 -17.55
#